data_d57b34e7ec199c493d54ae8bae577130
#
_entry.id   d57b34e7ec199c493d54ae8bae577130
#
_cell.length_a   1.000
_cell.length_b   1.000
_cell.length_c   1.000
_cell.angle_alpha   90.00
_cell.angle_beta   90.00
_cell.angle_gamma   90.00
#
_symmetry.space_group_name_H-M   'P 1'
#
loop_
_entity.id
_entity.type
_entity.pdbx_description
1 polymer ?
#
loop_
_entity_poly.entity_id
_entity_poly.type
_entity_poly.pdbx_seq_one_letter_code
_entity_poly.pdbx_strand_id
1 'polypeptide(L)'
;VDHSVNEHFSSYSGYLQQVFGARTYKVTVSSGLTCPTRDGTLGKKACAFCDLRGSSSYFGKQGRGKSITDQLNQRLPEIRKRFASQKFLAYFQSYTNTYTDDSSYLEEIYEAALSHPEISGLCIGTRPDCLTDETLELLERLARRKYLSLELGVQSFEDATLQWLERGHDGQCSIDAMKRLRERAPSVHVCAHLIFGSPTDSPESPEIAARLLNSSGVKGVKLHQLMVLEHTELARRWKEEAQFPVLSLEEYTGQVARFLEHLDPKIYIERLFALSSHRDELIAPKWSSERWEPHNFMRQWFADRGIRQGSRFS
;
A
#
# COMPACT_ATOMS: atom_id res chain seq x y z
N VAL A 1 -25.75 1.75 -0.76
CA VAL A 1 -25.11 0.98 -1.83
C VAL A 1 -24.45 -0.19 -1.17
N ASP A 2 -24.94 -1.39 -1.48
CA ASP A 2 -24.45 -2.65 -0.93
C ASP A 2 -23.00 -2.88 -1.42
N HIS A 3 -22.03 -2.82 -0.54
CA HIS A 3 -20.61 -2.96 -0.84
C HIS A 3 -20.11 -4.41 -0.63
N SER A 4 -21.01 -5.37 -0.44
CA SER A 4 -20.65 -6.70 0.07
C SER A 4 -20.19 -7.69 -1.00
N VAL A 5 -20.47 -7.50 -2.27
CA VAL A 5 -20.05 -8.44 -3.32
C VAL A 5 -19.51 -7.65 -4.53
N ASN A 6 -18.21 -7.60 -4.67
CA ASN A 6 -17.61 -7.27 -5.96
C ASN A 6 -17.57 -8.58 -6.77
N GLU A 7 -18.36 -8.66 -7.83
CA GLU A 7 -18.49 -9.87 -8.66
C GLU A 7 -17.19 -10.30 -9.35
N HIS A 8 -16.19 -9.41 -9.37
CA HIS A 8 -14.94 -9.62 -10.10
C HIS A 8 -13.76 -10.04 -9.21
N PHE A 9 -13.74 -9.64 -7.92
CA PHE A 9 -12.63 -9.92 -7.02
C PHE A 9 -13.04 -9.86 -5.54
N SER A 10 -12.24 -10.50 -4.68
CA SER A 10 -12.37 -10.43 -3.22
C SER A 10 -11.96 -9.05 -2.71
N SER A 11 -12.91 -8.26 -2.19
CA SER A 11 -12.64 -6.88 -1.78
C SER A 11 -12.16 -6.79 -0.33
N TYR A 12 -11.28 -5.83 -0.03
CA TYR A 12 -10.85 -5.53 1.34
C TYR A 12 -12.01 -5.11 2.25
N SER A 13 -12.97 -4.36 1.73
CA SER A 13 -14.17 -3.99 2.50
C SER A 13 -14.98 -5.21 2.93
N GLY A 14 -15.17 -6.18 2.02
CA GLY A 14 -15.79 -7.46 2.33
C GLY A 14 -15.01 -8.26 3.37
N TYR A 15 -13.68 -8.31 3.21
CA TYR A 15 -12.79 -8.95 4.18
C TYR A 15 -12.90 -8.30 5.58
N LEU A 16 -12.82 -6.97 5.67
CA LEU A 16 -12.97 -6.27 6.95
C LEU A 16 -14.35 -6.46 7.58
N GLN A 17 -15.40 -6.56 6.76
CA GLN A 17 -16.75 -6.87 7.25
C GLN A 17 -16.80 -8.26 7.88
N GLN A 18 -16.10 -9.25 7.33
CA GLN A 18 -15.99 -10.59 7.92
C GLN A 18 -15.19 -10.57 9.23
N VAL A 19 -14.09 -9.81 9.28
CA VAL A 19 -13.21 -9.72 10.47
C VAL A 19 -13.88 -8.97 11.62
N PHE A 20 -14.53 -7.84 11.37
CA PHE A 20 -15.01 -6.92 12.40
C PHE A 20 -16.53 -6.89 12.58
N GLY A 21 -17.27 -7.53 11.66
CA GLY A 21 -18.74 -7.46 11.66
C GLY A 21 -19.32 -6.08 11.38
N ALA A 22 -18.46 -5.11 11.01
CA ALA A 22 -18.84 -3.71 10.89
C ALA A 22 -18.00 -2.97 9.86
N ARG A 23 -18.54 -1.85 9.37
CA ARG A 23 -17.78 -0.94 8.48
C ARG A 23 -16.56 -0.38 9.21
N THR A 24 -15.39 -0.66 8.67
CA THR A 24 -14.10 -0.31 9.26
C THR A 24 -13.37 0.72 8.41
N TYR A 25 -12.71 1.69 9.03
CA TYR A 25 -11.98 2.75 8.35
C TYR A 25 -10.56 2.93 8.92
N LYS A 26 -9.60 3.26 8.05
CA LYS A 26 -8.22 3.57 8.43
C LYS A 26 -8.10 5.05 8.83
N VAL A 27 -7.55 5.32 10.00
CA VAL A 27 -7.26 6.66 10.51
C VAL A 27 -5.75 6.87 10.45
N THR A 28 -5.30 7.69 9.51
CA THR A 28 -3.87 7.94 9.30
C THR A 28 -3.25 8.70 10.45
N VAL A 29 -2.13 8.20 10.96
CA VAL A 29 -1.27 8.83 11.96
C VAL A 29 0.18 8.84 11.48
N SER A 30 1.00 9.73 12.02
CA SER A 30 2.43 9.86 11.72
C SER A 30 3.27 9.34 12.88
N SER A 31 4.16 8.41 12.58
CA SER A 31 5.16 7.91 13.54
C SER A 31 6.33 8.88 13.76
N GLY A 32 6.51 9.87 12.87
CA GLY A 32 7.70 10.72 12.88
C GLY A 32 8.95 10.07 12.28
N LEU A 33 8.90 8.79 11.91
CA LEU A 33 10.01 8.06 11.27
C LEU A 33 10.25 8.52 9.83
N THR A 34 11.40 8.15 9.28
CA THR A 34 11.85 8.46 7.93
C THR A 34 12.01 7.21 7.05
N CYS A 35 12.80 7.28 5.99
CA CYS A 35 13.18 6.17 5.12
C CYS A 35 14.68 6.11 4.92
N PRO A 36 15.28 4.92 4.74
CA PRO A 36 16.70 4.76 4.47
C PRO A 36 17.15 5.40 3.14
N THR A 37 16.24 5.58 2.19
CA THR A 37 16.49 6.31 0.93
C THR A 37 16.47 7.84 1.09
N ARG A 38 16.11 8.37 2.26
CA ARG A 38 15.99 9.81 2.52
C ARG A 38 17.02 10.36 3.49
N ASP A 39 17.45 9.54 4.46
CA ASP A 39 18.40 9.97 5.49
C ASP A 39 19.87 9.78 5.09
N GLY A 40 20.10 9.15 3.95
CA GLY A 40 21.45 8.93 3.41
C GLY A 40 21.99 7.51 3.60
N THR A 41 21.29 6.63 4.29
CA THR A 41 21.71 5.23 4.53
C THR A 41 21.78 4.44 3.24
N LEU A 42 20.73 4.49 2.39
CA LEU A 42 20.70 3.86 1.05
C LEU A 42 20.81 4.86 -0.10
N GLY A 43 21.25 6.09 0.18
CA GLY A 43 21.36 7.15 -0.80
C GLY A 43 20.82 8.48 -0.26
N LYS A 44 21.02 9.55 -1.03
CA LYS A 44 20.59 10.91 -0.62
C LYS A 44 19.28 11.35 -1.26
N LYS A 45 18.69 10.49 -2.10
CA LYS A 45 17.45 10.78 -2.83
C LYS A 45 16.39 9.79 -2.41
N ALA A 46 15.14 10.27 -2.26
CA ALA A 46 13.98 9.38 -2.11
C ALA A 46 13.83 8.44 -3.33
N CYS A 47 13.02 7.40 -3.19
CA CYS A 47 12.59 6.61 -4.36
C CYS A 47 12.02 7.55 -5.44
N ALA A 48 12.27 7.25 -6.71
CA ALA A 48 12.01 8.17 -7.82
C ALA A 48 10.54 8.66 -7.91
N PHE A 49 9.59 7.85 -7.45
CA PHE A 49 8.15 8.17 -7.44
C PHE A 49 7.66 8.85 -6.16
N CYS A 50 8.51 8.96 -5.13
CA CYS A 50 8.06 9.35 -3.78
C CYS A 50 8.11 10.87 -3.60
N ASP A 51 6.95 11.46 -3.30
CA ASP A 51 6.83 12.88 -2.99
C ASP A 51 7.45 13.28 -1.65
N LEU A 52 7.47 14.57 -1.35
CA LEU A 52 8.03 15.11 -0.11
C LEU A 52 7.28 14.69 1.16
N ARG A 53 6.05 14.13 1.00
CA ARG A 53 5.16 13.74 2.08
C ARG A 53 5.17 12.23 2.37
N GLY A 54 6.04 11.48 1.65
CA GLY A 54 6.13 10.02 1.81
C GLY A 54 4.87 9.29 1.37
N SER A 55 4.24 9.76 0.29
CA SER A 55 3.00 9.19 -0.28
C SER A 55 1.80 9.23 0.67
N SER A 56 1.78 10.14 1.64
CA SER A 56 0.67 10.34 2.56
C SER A 56 -0.18 11.54 2.18
N SER A 57 -1.49 11.33 2.09
CA SER A 57 -2.48 12.41 1.94
C SER A 57 -2.61 13.30 3.18
N TYR A 58 -2.06 12.87 4.30
CA TYR A 58 -2.22 13.53 5.61
C TYR A 58 -0.92 14.18 6.12
N PHE A 59 0.08 14.36 5.33
CA PHE A 59 1.28 15.03 5.80
C PHE A 59 1.05 16.54 5.92
N GLY A 60 0.27 16.96 6.91
CA GLY A 60 0.17 18.36 7.31
C GLY A 60 1.07 18.65 8.51
N LYS A 61 1.37 19.93 8.74
CA LYS A 61 2.04 20.49 9.93
C LYS A 61 1.41 20.03 11.27
N GLN A 62 0.26 19.35 11.23
CA GLN A 62 -0.58 19.00 12.37
C GLN A 62 -0.16 17.74 13.13
N GLY A 63 0.65 16.84 12.54
CA GLY A 63 1.12 15.63 13.22
C GLY A 63 2.51 15.74 13.87
N ARG A 64 3.33 16.70 13.46
CA ARG A 64 4.68 16.87 14.02
C ARG A 64 4.62 17.32 15.48
N GLY A 65 5.26 16.55 16.37
CA GLY A 65 5.34 16.86 17.81
C GLY A 65 4.09 16.51 18.62
N LYS A 66 3.07 15.87 18.02
CA LYS A 66 1.90 15.35 18.73
C LYS A 66 2.05 13.86 19.03
N SER A 67 1.61 13.44 20.21
CA SER A 67 1.52 12.01 20.52
C SER A 67 0.54 11.28 19.57
N ILE A 68 0.69 9.96 19.42
CA ILE A 68 -0.24 9.15 18.61
C ILE A 68 -1.67 9.29 19.12
N THR A 69 -1.86 9.31 20.44
CA THR A 69 -3.18 9.50 21.07
C THR A 69 -3.81 10.84 20.68
N ASP A 70 -3.05 11.95 20.70
CA ASP A 70 -3.56 13.27 20.31
C ASP A 70 -3.94 13.32 18.83
N GLN A 71 -3.14 12.68 17.97
CA GLN A 71 -3.46 12.57 16.54
C GLN A 71 -4.78 11.80 16.33
N LEU A 72 -4.98 10.69 17.02
CA LEU A 72 -6.21 9.91 16.96
C LEU A 72 -7.41 10.69 17.48
N ASN A 73 -7.30 11.31 18.67
CA ASN A 73 -8.35 12.14 19.27
C ASN A 73 -8.81 13.26 18.34
N GLN A 74 -7.89 13.89 17.64
CA GLN A 74 -8.19 14.96 16.68
C GLN A 74 -8.93 14.41 15.44
N ARG A 75 -8.53 13.25 14.91
CA ARG A 75 -9.02 12.77 13.61
C ARG A 75 -10.29 11.92 13.66
N LEU A 76 -10.45 11.13 14.72
CA LEU A 76 -11.57 10.20 14.84
C LEU A 76 -12.96 10.87 14.69
N PRO A 77 -13.21 12.04 15.29
CA PRO A 77 -14.50 12.71 15.14
C PRO A 77 -14.81 13.10 13.68
N GLU A 78 -13.81 13.60 12.94
CA GLU A 78 -13.94 13.97 11.52
C GLU A 78 -14.25 12.75 10.65
N ILE A 79 -13.48 11.68 10.84
CA ILE A 79 -13.63 10.42 10.09
C ILE A 79 -15.01 9.79 10.36
N ARG A 80 -15.42 9.75 11.61
CA ARG A 80 -16.74 9.22 12.01
C ARG A 80 -17.88 9.98 11.34
N LYS A 81 -17.83 11.31 11.38
CA LYS A 81 -18.84 12.16 10.74
C LYS A 81 -18.90 11.94 9.23
N ARG A 82 -17.74 11.77 8.57
CA ARG A 82 -17.65 11.68 7.12
C ARG A 82 -18.05 10.30 6.57
N PHE A 83 -17.70 9.22 7.26
CA PHE A 83 -17.75 7.86 6.70
C PHE A 83 -18.72 6.90 7.40
N ALA A 84 -19.43 7.34 8.41
CA ALA A 84 -20.37 6.51 9.21
C ALA A 84 -19.75 5.15 9.63
N SER A 85 -18.44 5.17 9.99
CA SER A 85 -17.71 3.96 10.36
C SER A 85 -17.89 3.66 11.84
N GLN A 86 -17.90 2.35 12.16
CA GLN A 86 -18.10 1.84 13.53
C GLN A 86 -16.82 1.30 14.15
N LYS A 87 -15.84 0.94 13.31
CA LYS A 87 -14.53 0.43 13.72
C LYS A 87 -13.42 1.21 13.04
N PHE A 88 -12.32 1.40 13.75
CA PHE A 88 -11.19 2.18 13.25
C PHE A 88 -9.88 1.41 13.40
N LEU A 89 -9.02 1.53 12.38
CA LEU A 89 -7.65 1.03 12.40
C LEU A 89 -6.70 2.22 12.40
N ALA A 90 -5.76 2.29 13.31
CA ALA A 90 -4.70 3.30 13.26
C ALA A 90 -3.74 2.96 12.11
N TYR A 91 -3.52 3.90 11.20
CA TYR A 91 -2.75 3.67 9.98
C TYR A 91 -1.49 4.53 9.96
N PHE A 92 -0.35 3.89 10.20
CA PHE A 92 0.98 4.45 10.06
C PHE A 92 1.36 4.39 8.57
N GLN A 93 1.11 5.46 7.83
CA GLN A 93 1.20 5.47 6.36
C GLN A 93 2.47 6.10 5.83
N SER A 94 2.89 7.25 6.39
CA SER A 94 3.99 8.04 5.83
C SER A 94 5.32 7.36 6.03
N TYR A 95 6.15 7.33 4.97
CA TYR A 95 7.51 6.80 5.00
C TYR A 95 7.61 5.31 5.37
N THR A 96 8.59 4.93 6.21
CA THR A 96 8.87 3.54 6.60
C THR A 96 8.73 3.40 8.10
N ASN A 97 7.60 2.86 8.53
CA ASN A 97 7.20 2.91 9.94
C ASN A 97 7.78 1.78 10.81
N THR A 98 8.76 1.03 10.30
CA THR A 98 9.58 0.07 11.05
C THR A 98 11.07 0.43 10.98
N TYR A 99 11.41 1.57 10.36
CA TYR A 99 12.80 1.98 10.15
C TYR A 99 13.30 2.82 11.31
N THR A 100 13.89 2.16 12.28
CA THR A 100 14.58 2.75 13.42
C THR A 100 15.47 1.69 14.07
N ASP A 101 16.56 2.12 14.73
CA ASP A 101 17.40 1.28 15.58
C ASP A 101 16.84 1.15 17.01
N ASP A 102 15.81 1.95 17.32
CA ASP A 102 15.14 1.93 18.63
C ASP A 102 13.83 1.14 18.56
N SER A 103 13.91 -0.15 18.89
CA SER A 103 12.74 -1.03 18.95
C SER A 103 11.74 -0.65 20.06
N SER A 104 12.22 0.00 21.12
CA SER A 104 11.36 0.46 22.21
C SER A 104 10.44 1.59 21.78
N TYR A 105 10.93 2.45 20.88
CA TYR A 105 10.12 3.50 20.27
C TYR A 105 8.98 2.93 19.39
N LEU A 106 9.25 1.86 18.62
CA LEU A 106 8.20 1.19 17.85
C LEU A 106 7.11 0.64 18.76
N GLU A 107 7.52 -0.03 19.85
CA GLU A 107 6.58 -0.58 20.81
C GLU A 107 5.73 0.53 21.44
N GLU A 108 6.35 1.64 21.87
CA GLU A 108 5.66 2.79 22.45
C GLU A 108 4.58 3.34 21.54
N ILE A 109 4.90 3.64 20.28
CA ILE A 109 3.94 4.27 19.36
C ILE A 109 2.80 3.31 18.93
N TYR A 110 3.10 2.01 18.78
CA TYR A 110 2.07 1.04 18.41
C TYR A 110 1.17 0.72 19.62
N GLU A 111 1.71 0.57 20.82
CA GLU A 111 0.93 0.40 22.03
C GLU A 111 0.07 1.64 22.36
N ALA A 112 0.59 2.84 22.16
CA ALA A 112 -0.20 4.06 22.29
C ALA A 112 -1.43 4.07 21.37
N ALA A 113 -1.27 3.61 20.12
CA ALA A 113 -2.38 3.46 19.19
C ALA A 113 -3.37 2.35 19.60
N LEU A 114 -2.85 1.18 19.99
CA LEU A 114 -3.68 0.02 20.37
C LEU A 114 -4.42 0.23 21.70
N SER A 115 -3.88 1.06 22.61
CA SER A 115 -4.52 1.40 23.88
C SER A 115 -5.67 2.38 23.73
N HIS A 116 -5.80 3.05 22.57
CA HIS A 116 -6.92 3.93 22.33
C HIS A 116 -8.23 3.14 22.23
N PRO A 117 -9.30 3.50 22.99
CA PRO A 117 -10.52 2.68 23.12
C PRO A 117 -11.28 2.43 21.82
N GLU A 118 -11.16 3.33 20.86
CA GLU A 118 -11.84 3.22 19.58
C GLU A 118 -11.02 2.48 18.51
N ILE A 119 -9.76 2.16 18.76
CA ILE A 119 -8.88 1.50 17.80
C ILE A 119 -8.98 -0.02 17.93
N SER A 120 -9.42 -0.65 16.85
CA SER A 120 -9.61 -2.10 16.74
C SER A 120 -8.38 -2.84 16.20
N GLY A 121 -7.36 -2.12 15.71
CA GLY A 121 -6.14 -2.70 15.17
C GLY A 121 -5.25 -1.69 14.49
N LEU A 122 -4.15 -2.16 13.91
CA LEU A 122 -3.15 -1.36 13.21
C LEU A 122 -3.08 -1.68 11.72
N CYS A 123 -2.70 -0.67 10.93
CA CYS A 123 -2.14 -0.82 9.61
C CYS A 123 -0.79 -0.10 9.59
N ILE A 124 0.27 -0.77 9.16
CA ILE A 124 1.63 -0.25 9.21
C ILE A 124 2.25 -0.36 7.83
N GLY A 125 2.59 0.79 7.22
CA GLY A 125 3.29 0.85 5.94
C GLY A 125 4.80 0.77 6.15
N THR A 126 5.47 -0.14 5.44
CA THR A 126 6.92 -0.32 5.52
C THR A 126 7.54 -0.83 4.23
N ARG A 127 8.86 -0.95 4.23
CA ARG A 127 9.70 -1.49 3.15
C ARG A 127 10.13 -2.93 3.49
N PRO A 128 10.38 -3.78 2.46
CA PRO A 128 10.87 -5.15 2.69
C PRO A 128 12.21 -5.22 3.41
N ASP A 129 13.11 -4.29 3.12
CA ASP A 129 14.47 -4.19 3.67
C ASP A 129 14.54 -3.54 5.07
N CYS A 130 13.40 -3.17 5.67
CA CYS A 130 13.32 -2.53 6.99
C CYS A 130 12.57 -3.37 8.03
N LEU A 131 12.77 -4.69 7.99
CA LEU A 131 12.18 -5.66 8.92
C LEU A 131 13.29 -6.41 9.65
N THR A 132 13.68 -5.93 10.83
CA THR A 132 14.63 -6.67 11.70
C THR A 132 13.93 -7.84 12.39
N ASP A 133 14.68 -8.73 13.01
CA ASP A 133 14.13 -9.86 13.75
C ASP A 133 13.33 -9.38 14.96
N GLU A 134 13.81 -8.37 15.66
CA GLU A 134 13.13 -7.74 16.80
C GLU A 134 11.81 -7.09 16.36
N THR A 135 11.81 -6.45 15.18
CA THR A 135 10.58 -5.89 14.60
C THR A 135 9.56 -6.98 14.29
N LEU A 136 9.97 -8.12 13.72
CA LEU A 136 9.07 -9.24 13.45
C LEU A 136 8.47 -9.82 14.73
N GLU A 137 9.26 -9.97 15.79
CA GLU A 137 8.81 -10.44 17.10
C GLU A 137 7.80 -9.47 17.75
N LEU A 138 8.07 -8.16 17.66
CA LEU A 138 7.14 -7.13 18.12
C LEU A 138 5.82 -7.20 17.37
N LEU A 139 5.86 -7.23 16.03
CA LEU A 139 4.66 -7.28 15.21
C LEU A 139 3.83 -8.54 15.48
N GLU A 140 4.46 -9.71 15.62
CA GLU A 140 3.77 -10.95 15.97
C GLU A 140 3.10 -10.86 17.34
N ARG A 141 3.79 -10.35 18.36
CA ARG A 141 3.25 -10.17 19.70
C ARG A 141 2.02 -9.26 19.70
N LEU A 142 2.06 -8.16 18.95
CA LEU A 142 0.94 -7.24 18.82
C LEU A 142 -0.21 -7.86 18.02
N ALA A 143 0.09 -8.56 16.92
CA ALA A 143 -0.90 -9.18 16.05
C ALA A 143 -1.71 -10.29 16.74
N ARG A 144 -1.13 -10.99 17.71
CA ARG A 144 -1.86 -11.96 18.54
C ARG A 144 -2.91 -11.34 19.47
N ARG A 145 -2.79 -10.06 19.75
CA ARG A 145 -3.68 -9.35 20.68
C ARG A 145 -4.79 -8.59 19.96
N LYS A 146 -4.46 -7.94 18.84
CA LYS A 146 -5.39 -7.17 18.02
C LYS A 146 -5.03 -7.31 16.55
N TYR A 147 -5.98 -7.05 15.66
CA TYR A 147 -5.74 -7.05 14.23
C TYR A 147 -4.55 -6.16 13.86
N LEU A 148 -3.63 -6.71 13.09
CA LEU A 148 -2.48 -5.98 12.55
C LEU A 148 -2.28 -6.33 11.08
N SER A 149 -2.35 -5.31 10.21
CA SER A 149 -2.02 -5.39 8.79
C SER A 149 -0.70 -4.69 8.52
N LEU A 150 0.24 -5.38 7.88
CA LEU A 150 1.49 -4.81 7.41
C LEU A 150 1.40 -4.57 5.90
N GLU A 151 1.43 -3.30 5.49
CA GLU A 151 1.46 -2.90 4.08
C GLU A 151 2.91 -2.84 3.60
N LEU A 152 3.32 -3.89 2.88
CA LEU A 152 4.69 -4.08 2.43
C LEU A 152 4.89 -3.44 1.06
N GLY A 153 5.73 -2.42 0.98
CA GLY A 153 6.03 -1.69 -0.25
C GLY A 153 6.96 -2.47 -1.18
N VAL A 154 6.46 -3.53 -1.79
CA VAL A 154 7.18 -4.36 -2.78
C VAL A 154 7.46 -3.57 -4.05
N GLN A 155 6.45 -2.91 -4.58
CA GLN A 155 6.37 -2.13 -5.81
C GLN A 155 6.50 -2.97 -7.09
N SER A 156 7.56 -3.77 -7.24
CA SER A 156 7.80 -4.70 -8.32
C SER A 156 8.63 -5.90 -7.82
N PHE A 157 8.63 -6.99 -8.57
CA PHE A 157 9.54 -8.12 -8.37
C PHE A 157 10.67 -8.13 -9.41
N GLU A 158 10.64 -7.21 -10.37
CA GLU A 158 11.63 -7.11 -11.45
C GLU A 158 12.71 -6.10 -11.07
N ASP A 159 13.95 -6.55 -11.02
CA ASP A 159 15.11 -5.76 -10.58
C ASP A 159 15.32 -4.51 -11.44
N ALA A 160 15.10 -4.62 -12.76
CA ALA A 160 15.19 -3.47 -13.66
C ALA A 160 14.21 -2.36 -13.27
N THR A 161 12.97 -2.73 -12.90
CA THR A 161 11.95 -1.78 -12.42
C THR A 161 12.32 -1.21 -11.06
N LEU A 162 12.78 -2.03 -10.12
CA LEU A 162 13.20 -1.56 -8.80
C LEU A 162 14.39 -0.62 -8.88
N GLN A 163 15.35 -0.89 -9.76
CA GLN A 163 16.48 -0.01 -10.03
C GLN A 163 16.04 1.32 -10.65
N TRP A 164 15.15 1.27 -11.65
CA TRP A 164 14.60 2.47 -12.29
C TRP A 164 13.79 3.33 -11.30
N LEU A 165 13.07 2.71 -10.37
CA LEU A 165 12.33 3.37 -9.29
C LEU A 165 13.24 3.85 -8.13
N GLU A 166 14.53 3.59 -8.17
CA GLU A 166 15.51 3.90 -7.09
C GLU A 166 15.09 3.33 -5.73
N ARG A 167 14.65 2.06 -5.73
CA ARG A 167 14.16 1.42 -4.49
C ARG A 167 15.26 1.08 -3.49
N GLY A 168 16.52 0.86 -3.96
CA GLY A 168 17.65 0.49 -3.11
C GLY A 168 17.64 -0.95 -2.59
N HIS A 169 16.70 -1.78 -3.07
CA HIS A 169 16.65 -3.23 -2.86
C HIS A 169 16.15 -3.92 -4.14
N ASP A 170 16.38 -5.21 -4.27
CA ASP A 170 15.97 -6.08 -5.38
C ASP A 170 14.64 -6.82 -5.11
N GLY A 171 14.18 -7.59 -6.09
CA GLY A 171 12.96 -8.39 -5.98
C GLY A 171 13.10 -9.53 -4.96
N GLN A 172 14.30 -10.13 -4.86
CA GLN A 172 14.58 -11.19 -3.90
C GLN A 172 14.40 -10.72 -2.45
N CYS A 173 14.82 -9.50 -2.14
CA CYS A 173 14.59 -8.88 -0.82
C CYS A 173 13.10 -8.91 -0.43
N SER A 174 12.20 -8.62 -1.36
CA SER A 174 10.74 -8.68 -1.11
C SER A 174 10.26 -10.11 -0.86
N ILE A 175 10.76 -11.08 -1.61
CA ILE A 175 10.43 -12.51 -1.46
C ILE A 175 10.89 -13.00 -0.08
N ASP A 176 12.12 -12.68 0.31
CA ASP A 176 12.69 -13.08 1.60
C ASP A 176 11.96 -12.44 2.77
N ALA A 177 11.58 -11.15 2.65
CA ALA A 177 10.79 -10.46 3.67
C ALA A 177 9.41 -11.12 3.88
N MET A 178 8.71 -11.49 2.81
CA MET A 178 7.42 -12.19 2.89
C MET A 178 7.58 -13.59 3.49
N LYS A 179 8.65 -14.32 3.14
CA LYS A 179 8.98 -15.62 3.74
C LYS A 179 9.22 -15.48 5.24
N ARG A 180 10.06 -14.53 5.66
CA ARG A 180 10.34 -14.27 7.09
C ARG A 180 9.08 -13.87 7.86
N LEU A 181 8.21 -13.04 7.28
CA LEU A 181 6.92 -12.68 7.87
C LEU A 181 6.04 -13.91 8.09
N ARG A 182 5.92 -14.78 7.08
CA ARG A 182 5.15 -16.03 7.19
C ARG A 182 5.69 -16.97 8.29
N GLU A 183 7.01 -17.06 8.44
CA GLU A 183 7.66 -17.98 9.39
C GLU A 183 7.69 -17.41 10.81
N ARG A 184 7.93 -16.11 10.99
CA ARG A 184 8.19 -15.48 12.29
C ARG A 184 7.07 -14.58 12.81
N ALA A 185 6.18 -14.13 11.93
CA ALA A 185 5.03 -13.29 12.28
C ALA A 185 3.74 -13.74 11.59
N PRO A 186 3.33 -15.04 11.73
CA PRO A 186 2.21 -15.62 11.00
C PRO A 186 0.85 -15.01 11.35
N SER A 187 0.73 -14.33 12.49
CA SER A 187 -0.49 -13.63 12.90
C SER A 187 -0.67 -12.27 12.19
N VAL A 188 0.38 -11.77 11.54
CA VAL A 188 0.35 -10.50 10.81
C VAL A 188 -0.32 -10.67 9.44
N HIS A 189 -1.27 -9.81 9.11
CA HIS A 189 -1.91 -9.77 7.80
C HIS A 189 -1.06 -8.96 6.82
N VAL A 190 -0.28 -9.62 5.98
CA VAL A 190 0.57 -8.94 4.99
C VAL A 190 -0.25 -8.52 3.78
N CYS A 191 -0.17 -7.24 3.40
CA CYS A 191 -0.73 -6.66 2.18
C CYS A 191 0.42 -6.13 1.31
N ALA A 192 0.59 -6.69 0.11
CA ALA A 192 1.65 -6.26 -0.82
C ALA A 192 1.20 -5.03 -1.62
N HIS A 193 2.02 -3.98 -1.63
CA HIS A 193 1.86 -2.83 -2.53
C HIS A 193 2.62 -3.06 -3.81
N LEU A 194 1.95 -2.93 -4.96
CA LEU A 194 2.55 -3.03 -6.29
C LEU A 194 2.29 -1.76 -7.10
N ILE A 195 3.27 -1.37 -7.91
CA ILE A 195 3.16 -0.31 -8.92
C ILE A 195 3.24 -0.97 -10.28
N PHE A 196 2.24 -0.75 -11.13
CA PHE A 196 2.23 -1.20 -12.53
C PHE A 196 2.40 -0.01 -13.48
N GLY A 197 3.01 -0.29 -14.63
CA GLY A 197 3.20 0.68 -15.70
C GLY A 197 4.52 1.41 -15.66
N SER A 198 5.54 0.83 -15.04
CA SER A 198 6.92 1.28 -15.25
C SER A 198 7.33 1.00 -16.72
N PRO A 199 8.07 1.92 -17.36
CA PRO A 199 8.58 1.66 -18.71
C PRO A 199 9.57 0.49 -18.79
N THR A 200 10.02 0.00 -17.66
CA THR A 200 10.94 -1.15 -17.54
C THR A 200 10.24 -2.45 -17.13
N ASP A 201 8.91 -2.41 -16.91
CA ASP A 201 8.14 -3.63 -16.64
C ASP A 201 8.16 -4.55 -17.86
N SER A 202 8.35 -5.84 -17.66
CA SER A 202 8.12 -6.82 -18.71
C SER A 202 6.63 -6.93 -19.05
N PRO A 203 6.26 -7.35 -20.27
CA PRO A 203 4.87 -7.58 -20.63
C PRO A 203 4.15 -8.54 -19.68
N GLU A 204 4.87 -9.50 -19.08
CA GLU A 204 4.39 -10.54 -18.17
C GLU A 204 4.43 -10.12 -16.70
N SER A 205 4.86 -8.90 -16.37
CA SER A 205 5.01 -8.41 -14.99
C SER A 205 3.76 -8.63 -14.12
N PRO A 206 2.51 -8.41 -14.59
CA PRO A 206 1.32 -8.66 -13.79
C PRO A 206 1.15 -10.14 -13.41
N GLU A 207 1.35 -11.06 -14.34
CA GLU A 207 1.22 -12.49 -14.12
C GLU A 207 2.34 -13.05 -13.24
N ILE A 208 3.56 -12.54 -13.40
CA ILE A 208 4.71 -12.89 -12.55
C ILE A 208 4.41 -12.46 -11.11
N ALA A 209 3.96 -11.21 -10.92
CA ALA A 209 3.61 -10.70 -9.61
C ALA A 209 2.51 -11.52 -8.94
N ALA A 210 1.44 -11.88 -9.67
CA ALA A 210 0.36 -12.72 -9.14
C ALA A 210 0.88 -14.08 -8.67
N ARG A 211 1.67 -14.79 -9.50
CA ARG A 211 2.23 -16.10 -9.16
C ARG A 211 3.13 -16.05 -7.92
N LEU A 212 4.00 -15.05 -7.80
CA LEU A 212 4.87 -14.89 -6.63
C LEU A 212 4.06 -14.62 -5.35
N LEU A 213 3.02 -13.79 -5.44
CA LEU A 213 2.15 -13.51 -4.30
C LEU A 213 1.33 -14.73 -3.87
N ASN A 214 0.87 -15.56 -4.79
CA ASN A 214 0.10 -16.78 -4.48
C ASN A 214 0.86 -17.73 -3.53
N SER A 215 2.18 -17.82 -3.66
CA SER A 215 3.04 -18.67 -2.82
C SER A 215 3.60 -17.97 -1.57
N SER A 216 3.47 -16.65 -1.47
CA SER A 216 4.15 -15.84 -0.44
C SER A 216 3.47 -15.87 0.93
N GLY A 217 2.17 -16.21 1.00
CA GLY A 217 1.36 -16.15 2.21
C GLY A 217 0.73 -14.79 2.50
N VAL A 218 0.82 -13.83 1.58
CA VAL A 218 0.12 -12.54 1.71
C VAL A 218 -1.40 -12.74 1.76
N LYS A 219 -2.09 -11.85 2.45
CA LYS A 219 -3.55 -11.87 2.59
C LYS A 219 -4.23 -10.85 1.69
N GLY A 220 -3.50 -9.83 1.27
CA GLY A 220 -4.05 -8.75 0.46
C GLY A 220 -3.05 -8.12 -0.50
N VAL A 221 -3.60 -7.39 -1.46
CA VAL A 221 -2.84 -6.62 -2.44
C VAL A 221 -3.41 -5.23 -2.61
N LYS A 222 -2.55 -4.25 -2.82
CA LYS A 222 -2.90 -2.86 -3.07
C LYS A 222 -2.17 -2.38 -4.31
N LEU A 223 -2.91 -2.21 -5.41
CA LEU A 223 -2.34 -1.80 -6.68
C LEU A 223 -2.25 -0.29 -6.81
N HIS A 224 -1.26 0.14 -7.54
CA HIS A 224 -0.97 1.51 -7.86
C HIS A 224 -0.46 1.59 -9.31
N GLN A 225 -1.00 2.50 -10.11
CA GLN A 225 -0.38 2.84 -11.39
C GLN A 225 0.83 3.73 -11.17
N LEU A 226 1.80 3.68 -12.07
CA LEU A 226 2.88 4.66 -12.07
C LEU A 226 2.28 6.06 -12.23
N MET A 227 2.62 6.97 -11.31
CA MET A 227 2.26 8.39 -11.38
C MET A 227 3.51 9.25 -11.41
N VAL A 228 3.48 10.26 -12.26
CA VAL A 228 4.47 11.33 -12.28
C VAL A 228 3.88 12.51 -11.51
N LEU A 229 4.45 12.79 -10.34
CA LEU A 229 4.03 13.88 -9.45
C LEU A 229 5.11 14.96 -9.40
N GLU A 230 4.70 16.22 -9.33
CA GLU A 230 5.63 17.34 -9.12
C GLU A 230 6.52 17.08 -7.89
N HIS A 231 7.73 17.65 -7.94
CA HIS A 231 8.73 17.53 -6.87
C HIS A 231 9.27 16.10 -6.63
N THR A 232 9.06 15.18 -7.58
CA THR A 232 9.67 13.83 -7.58
C THR A 232 10.81 13.73 -8.58
N GLU A 233 11.66 12.73 -8.43
CA GLU A 233 12.70 12.42 -9.42
C GLU A 233 12.08 12.01 -10.77
N LEU A 234 10.93 11.32 -10.75
CA LEU A 234 10.19 11.01 -11.99
C LEU A 234 9.73 12.27 -12.72
N ALA A 235 9.32 13.33 -11.99
CA ALA A 235 8.96 14.61 -12.62
C ALA A 235 10.16 15.30 -13.25
N ARG A 236 11.34 15.22 -12.61
CA ARG A 236 12.58 15.74 -13.19
C ARG A 236 12.91 14.99 -14.49
N ARG A 237 12.95 13.67 -14.46
CA ARG A 237 13.19 12.84 -15.67
C ARG A 237 12.17 13.13 -16.76
N TRP A 238 10.90 13.27 -16.41
CA TRP A 238 9.81 13.59 -17.34
C TRP A 238 10.02 14.92 -18.07
N LYS A 239 10.57 15.94 -17.37
CA LYS A 239 10.78 17.29 -17.92
C LYS A 239 12.09 17.45 -18.68
N GLU A 240 13.14 16.80 -18.20
CA GLU A 240 14.52 16.99 -18.67
C GLU A 240 14.96 15.94 -19.69
N GLU A 241 14.38 14.75 -19.63
CA GLU A 241 14.67 13.63 -20.52
C GLU A 241 13.48 13.46 -21.51
N ALA A 242 13.60 12.52 -22.46
CA ALA A 242 12.44 12.16 -23.28
C ALA A 242 11.32 11.62 -22.36
N GLN A 243 10.09 12.12 -22.56
CA GLN A 243 8.93 11.65 -21.80
C GLN A 243 8.80 10.14 -21.97
N PHE A 244 8.90 9.41 -20.87
CA PHE A 244 8.67 7.97 -20.88
C PHE A 244 7.16 7.67 -20.94
N PRO A 245 6.74 6.53 -21.54
CA PRO A 245 5.33 6.20 -21.63
C PRO A 245 4.73 5.99 -20.22
N VAL A 246 3.50 6.50 -20.03
CA VAL A 246 2.63 6.17 -18.91
C VAL A 246 1.35 5.54 -19.46
N LEU A 247 0.82 4.56 -18.76
CA LEU A 247 -0.33 3.80 -19.23
C LEU A 247 -1.61 4.68 -19.30
N SER A 248 -2.32 4.53 -20.39
CA SER A 248 -3.73 4.94 -20.47
C SER A 248 -4.57 4.14 -19.46
N LEU A 249 -5.78 4.60 -19.20
CA LEU A 249 -6.70 3.88 -18.31
C LEU A 249 -7.02 2.48 -18.84
N GLU A 250 -7.16 2.31 -20.15
CA GLU A 250 -7.44 1.01 -20.77
C GLU A 250 -6.26 0.05 -20.67
N GLU A 251 -5.04 0.49 -20.97
CA GLU A 251 -3.82 -0.32 -20.84
C GLU A 251 -3.60 -0.77 -19.40
N TYR A 252 -3.75 0.16 -18.44
CA TYR A 252 -3.67 -0.15 -17.02
C TYR A 252 -4.73 -1.17 -16.59
N THR A 253 -5.98 -0.98 -17.05
CA THR A 253 -7.08 -1.91 -16.78
C THR A 253 -6.77 -3.31 -17.30
N GLY A 254 -6.17 -3.40 -18.49
CA GLY A 254 -5.71 -4.67 -19.07
C GLY A 254 -4.64 -5.36 -18.23
N GLN A 255 -3.66 -4.61 -17.68
CA GLN A 255 -2.66 -5.17 -16.76
C GLN A 255 -3.29 -5.67 -15.46
N VAL A 256 -4.20 -4.89 -14.87
CA VAL A 256 -4.93 -5.29 -13.66
C VAL A 256 -5.77 -6.54 -13.91
N ALA A 257 -6.42 -6.65 -15.06
CA ALA A 257 -7.21 -7.84 -15.41
C ALA A 257 -6.34 -9.10 -15.46
N ARG A 258 -5.19 -9.06 -16.16
CA ARG A 258 -4.24 -10.19 -16.22
C ARG A 258 -3.72 -10.58 -14.83
N PHE A 259 -3.40 -9.59 -14.00
CA PHE A 259 -3.03 -9.82 -12.61
C PHE A 259 -4.14 -10.54 -11.83
N LEU A 260 -5.39 -10.06 -11.91
CA LEU A 260 -6.54 -10.63 -11.21
C LEU A 260 -6.81 -12.06 -11.65
N GLU A 261 -6.80 -12.34 -12.96
CA GLU A 261 -7.06 -13.69 -13.49
C GLU A 261 -6.11 -14.74 -12.90
N HIS A 262 -4.83 -14.38 -12.63
CA HIS A 262 -3.82 -15.29 -12.08
C HIS A 262 -3.68 -15.26 -10.55
N LEU A 263 -4.34 -14.32 -9.86
CA LEU A 263 -4.25 -14.18 -8.41
C LEU A 263 -5.20 -15.12 -7.68
N ASP A 264 -4.72 -15.80 -6.62
CA ASP A 264 -5.54 -16.63 -5.74
C ASP A 264 -6.79 -15.85 -5.26
N PRO A 265 -8.03 -16.38 -5.45
CA PRO A 265 -9.26 -15.73 -5.00
C PRO A 265 -9.33 -15.44 -3.49
N LYS A 266 -8.50 -16.09 -2.69
CA LYS A 266 -8.42 -15.89 -1.24
C LYS A 266 -7.65 -14.61 -0.85
N ILE A 267 -6.87 -14.04 -1.77
CA ILE A 267 -6.12 -12.78 -1.54
C ILE A 267 -7.06 -11.61 -1.83
N TYR A 268 -7.36 -10.79 -0.83
CA TYR A 268 -8.24 -9.63 -1.04
C TYR A 268 -7.53 -8.49 -1.77
N ILE A 269 -8.29 -7.72 -2.53
CA ILE A 269 -7.84 -6.50 -3.20
C ILE A 269 -8.23 -5.28 -2.35
N GLU A 270 -7.23 -4.57 -1.83
CA GLU A 270 -7.47 -3.36 -1.06
C GLU A 270 -7.82 -2.18 -1.97
N ARG A 271 -7.16 -2.11 -3.13
CA ARG A 271 -7.32 -1.05 -4.08
C ARG A 271 -6.85 -1.51 -5.47
N LEU A 272 -7.59 -1.16 -6.52
CA LEU A 272 -7.20 -1.45 -7.90
C LEU A 272 -6.31 -0.36 -8.52
N PHE A 273 -6.48 0.90 -8.11
CA PHE A 273 -5.68 2.04 -8.57
C PHE A 273 -5.61 3.12 -7.49
N ALA A 274 -4.62 3.99 -7.56
CA ALA A 274 -4.47 5.11 -6.64
C ALA A 274 -5.04 6.40 -7.22
N LEU A 275 -5.55 7.24 -6.34
CA LEU A 275 -5.86 8.63 -6.67
C LEU A 275 -4.67 9.53 -6.30
N SER A 276 -4.38 10.51 -7.14
CA SER A 276 -3.51 11.59 -6.73
C SER A 276 -4.14 12.37 -5.59
N SER A 277 -3.45 12.42 -4.45
CA SER A 277 -3.90 13.19 -3.28
C SER A 277 -3.87 14.70 -3.53
N HIS A 278 -3.00 15.14 -4.42
CA HIS A 278 -2.80 16.54 -4.83
C HIS A 278 -2.94 16.61 -6.34
N ARG A 279 -4.13 17.02 -6.81
CA ARG A 279 -4.45 17.05 -8.24
C ARG A 279 -3.60 18.05 -9.02
N ASP A 280 -3.22 19.14 -8.39
CA ASP A 280 -2.35 20.19 -8.88
C ASP A 280 -0.90 19.73 -9.07
N GLU A 281 -0.47 18.74 -8.33
CA GLU A 281 0.87 18.15 -8.45
C GLU A 281 0.93 16.98 -9.47
N LEU A 282 -0.20 16.51 -9.99
CA LEU A 282 -0.24 15.40 -10.94
C LEU A 282 0.14 15.84 -12.36
N ILE A 283 1.29 15.33 -12.84
CA ILE A 283 1.73 15.50 -14.22
C ILE A 283 1.06 14.46 -15.13
N ALA A 284 1.22 13.16 -14.78
CA ALA A 284 0.68 12.05 -15.58
C ALA A 284 0.47 10.78 -14.72
N PRO A 285 -0.43 9.88 -15.13
CA PRO A 285 -1.48 10.04 -16.13
C PRO A 285 -2.66 10.85 -15.56
N LYS A 286 -3.28 11.71 -16.36
CA LYS A 286 -4.34 12.64 -15.89
C LYS A 286 -5.57 11.94 -15.33
N TRP A 287 -5.92 10.74 -15.83
CA TRP A 287 -7.05 9.95 -15.32
C TRP A 287 -6.92 9.59 -13.82
N SER A 288 -5.69 9.62 -13.26
CA SER A 288 -5.44 9.37 -11.83
C SER A 288 -5.96 10.49 -10.90
N SER A 289 -6.42 11.62 -11.44
CA SER A 289 -7.09 12.69 -10.66
C SER A 289 -8.56 12.40 -10.39
N GLU A 290 -9.18 11.50 -11.16
CA GLU A 290 -10.60 11.22 -11.08
C GLU A 290 -10.89 9.89 -10.38
N ARG A 291 -11.89 9.90 -9.49
CA ARG A 291 -12.25 8.71 -8.71
C ARG A 291 -13.26 7.82 -9.43
N TRP A 292 -14.33 8.41 -9.90
CA TRP A 292 -15.51 7.64 -10.33
C TRP A 292 -15.41 7.16 -11.76
N GLU A 293 -14.83 7.96 -12.64
CA GLU A 293 -14.68 7.59 -14.04
C GLU A 293 -13.79 6.35 -14.21
N PRO A 294 -12.55 6.29 -13.65
CA PRO A 294 -11.72 5.08 -13.76
C PRO A 294 -12.37 3.86 -13.08
N HIS A 295 -13.01 4.06 -11.93
CA HIS A 295 -13.68 2.96 -11.23
C HIS A 295 -14.82 2.36 -12.06
N ASN A 296 -15.67 3.21 -12.65
CA ASN A 296 -16.78 2.76 -13.49
C ASN A 296 -16.28 2.12 -14.79
N PHE A 297 -15.24 2.71 -15.40
CA PHE A 297 -14.60 2.16 -16.61
C PHE A 297 -14.07 0.74 -16.33
N MET A 298 -13.25 0.55 -15.30
CA MET A 298 -12.68 -0.76 -14.97
C MET A 298 -13.76 -1.79 -14.69
N ARG A 299 -14.79 -1.42 -13.93
CA ARG A 299 -15.91 -2.30 -13.62
C ARG A 299 -16.65 -2.77 -14.87
N GLN A 300 -16.98 -1.84 -15.79
CA GLN A 300 -17.64 -2.17 -17.03
C GLN A 300 -16.74 -3.02 -17.93
N TRP A 301 -15.47 -2.64 -18.04
CA TRP A 301 -14.47 -3.35 -18.85
C TRP A 301 -14.30 -4.81 -18.37
N PHE A 302 -14.30 -5.06 -17.07
CA PHE A 302 -14.26 -6.40 -16.49
C PHE A 302 -15.55 -7.18 -16.78
N ALA A 303 -16.71 -6.56 -16.64
CA ALA A 303 -18.00 -7.19 -16.94
C ALA A 303 -18.09 -7.62 -18.40
N ASP A 304 -17.76 -6.73 -19.33
CA ASP A 304 -17.83 -6.99 -20.78
C ASP A 304 -16.92 -8.14 -21.23
N ARG A 305 -15.81 -8.39 -20.49
CA ARG A 305 -14.81 -9.41 -20.82
C ARG A 305 -14.86 -10.64 -19.89
N GLY A 306 -15.78 -10.68 -18.95
CA GLY A 306 -15.93 -11.78 -18.00
C GLY A 306 -14.73 -11.95 -17.06
N ILE A 307 -13.98 -10.87 -16.76
CA ILE A 307 -12.80 -10.93 -15.90
C ILE A 307 -13.19 -11.29 -14.49
N ARG A 308 -12.54 -12.32 -13.94
CA ARG A 308 -12.71 -12.77 -12.56
C ARG A 308 -11.38 -13.16 -11.95
N GLN A 309 -11.18 -12.75 -10.70
CA GLN A 309 -10.02 -13.17 -9.92
C GLN A 309 -9.94 -14.70 -9.86
N GLY A 310 -8.75 -15.23 -10.14
CA GLY A 310 -8.46 -16.65 -10.09
C GLY A 310 -9.01 -17.47 -11.26
N SER A 311 -9.56 -16.85 -12.31
CA SER A 311 -10.04 -17.61 -13.48
C SER A 311 -8.93 -18.38 -14.20
N ARG A 312 -7.67 -17.99 -14.00
CA ARG A 312 -6.44 -18.65 -14.51
C ARG A 312 -5.45 -19.01 -13.39
N PHE A 313 -5.92 -19.02 -12.15
CA PHE A 313 -5.12 -19.48 -11.00
C PHE A 313 -4.94 -20.99 -11.06
N SER A 314 -3.69 -21.46 -11.03
CA SER A 314 -3.31 -22.88 -11.08
C SER A 314 -2.33 -23.23 -9.99
#